data_f5e66a2364ac4621046020d2a367f666
#
_entry.id   f5e66a2364ac4621046020d2a367f666
#
_cell.length_a   1.000
_cell.length_b   1.000
_cell.length_c   1.000
_cell.angle_alpha   90.00
_cell.angle_beta   90.00
_cell.angle_gamma   90.00
#
_symmetry.space_group_name_H-M   'P 1'
#
loop_
_entity.id
_entity.type
_entity.pdbx_description
1 polymer ?
#
loop_
_entity_poly.entity_id
_entity_poly.type
_entity_poly.pdbx_seq_one_letter_code
_entity_poly.pdbx_strand_id
1 'polypeptide(L)'
;HPHMTQFRAWLPYAIIGLILVLTRIPELGLKAWLASFKLSFVDILGYQGVSASIDYLFLPGTIPFTLVAILTIGLHSMKANDVKDAWTTTFAKMKAPTIALFAAVALVSIFRGSGVNDAGMDSMPLALAKTLAALTGEAWPALASYVGGLGAFITGSNTVSDLLFAQFQWDMATQLKLSKEIIVAAQAVGGGMGNMICIHNVVAVCAVVGLSGSEGMIIKKTFWPFLLYGIIVGIIACGLVF
;
A
#
# COMPACT_ATOMS: atom_id res chain seq x y z
N HIS A 1 -24.63 27.35 -4.68
CA HIS A 1 -23.29 27.40 -4.08
C HIS A 1 -22.45 28.37 -4.89
N PRO A 2 -21.70 29.31 -4.28
CA PRO A 2 -20.73 30.10 -5.01
C PRO A 2 -19.72 29.15 -5.63
N HIS A 3 -19.60 29.16 -6.94
CA HIS A 3 -18.69 28.28 -7.66
C HIS A 3 -17.25 28.61 -7.26
N MET A 4 -16.61 27.69 -6.54
CA MET A 4 -15.20 27.79 -6.23
C MET A 4 -14.38 27.74 -7.52
N THR A 5 -13.36 28.59 -7.66
CA THR A 5 -12.47 28.51 -8.82
C THR A 5 -11.74 27.18 -8.84
N GLN A 6 -11.47 26.61 -10.01
CA GLN A 6 -10.72 25.37 -10.14
C GLN A 6 -9.37 25.43 -9.44
N PHE A 7 -8.66 26.55 -9.55
CA PHE A 7 -7.40 26.76 -8.85
C PHE A 7 -7.53 26.56 -7.34
N ARG A 8 -8.57 27.15 -6.73
CA ARG A 8 -8.82 27.04 -5.29
C ARG A 8 -9.19 25.60 -4.88
N ALA A 9 -9.88 24.87 -5.74
CA ALA A 9 -10.25 23.48 -5.50
C ALA A 9 -9.03 22.55 -5.57
N TRP A 10 -8.08 22.81 -6.48
CA TRP A 10 -6.87 21.98 -6.66
C TRP A 10 -5.73 22.34 -5.70
N LEU A 11 -5.77 23.53 -5.09
CA LEU A 11 -4.69 24.03 -4.22
C LEU A 11 -4.31 23.08 -3.08
N PRO A 12 -5.23 22.43 -2.33
CA PRO A 12 -4.86 21.47 -1.30
C PRO A 12 -4.05 20.29 -1.83
N TYR A 13 -4.42 19.77 -3.00
CA TYR A 13 -3.68 18.66 -3.62
C TYR A 13 -2.27 19.06 -4.06
N ALA A 14 -2.13 20.27 -4.61
CA ALA A 14 -0.83 20.82 -4.96
C ALA A 14 0.06 21.02 -3.73
N ILE A 15 -0.50 21.51 -2.61
CA ILE A 15 0.22 21.68 -1.34
C ILE A 15 0.68 20.31 -0.79
N ILE A 16 -0.19 19.29 -0.80
CA ILE A 16 0.18 17.94 -0.40
C ILE A 16 1.34 17.43 -1.25
N GLY A 17 1.23 17.53 -2.57
CA GLY A 17 2.29 17.11 -3.50
C GLY A 17 3.60 17.83 -3.23
N LEU A 18 3.57 19.15 -3.02
CA LEU A 18 4.74 19.95 -2.69
C LEU A 18 5.39 19.50 -1.37
N ILE A 19 4.62 19.32 -0.31
CA ILE A 19 5.13 18.86 0.99
C ILE A 19 5.76 17.48 0.86
N LEU A 20 5.11 16.56 0.14
CA LEU A 20 5.64 15.21 -0.08
C LEU A 20 6.97 15.25 -0.84
N VAL A 21 7.09 16.07 -1.89
CA VAL A 21 8.35 16.25 -2.63
C VAL A 21 9.41 16.84 -1.73
N LEU A 22 9.15 17.97 -1.08
CA LEU A 22 10.15 18.67 -0.25
C LEU A 22 10.66 17.78 0.90
N THR A 23 9.79 16.99 1.52
CA THR A 23 10.20 16.08 2.60
C THR A 23 11.01 14.88 2.11
N ARG A 24 11.11 14.63 0.80
CA ARG A 24 11.88 13.53 0.20
C ARG A 24 13.20 13.97 -0.42
N ILE A 25 13.42 15.24 -0.59
CA ILE A 25 14.69 15.78 -1.13
C ILE A 25 15.80 15.61 -0.08
N PRO A 26 16.85 14.81 -0.34
CA PRO A 26 17.89 14.51 0.66
C PRO A 26 18.65 15.76 1.10
N GLU A 27 18.90 16.70 0.18
CA GLU A 27 19.69 17.92 0.39
C GLU A 27 19.06 18.87 1.41
N LEU A 28 17.73 18.78 1.57
CA LEU A 28 17.01 19.61 2.55
C LEU A 28 17.12 19.08 3.99
N GLY A 29 17.60 17.86 4.19
CA GLY A 29 17.70 17.23 5.51
C GLY A 29 16.36 16.99 6.22
N LEU A 30 15.24 17.39 5.62
CA LEU A 30 13.89 17.29 6.22
C LEU A 30 13.50 15.85 6.57
N LYS A 31 13.92 14.90 5.74
CA LYS A 31 13.69 13.47 6.00
C LYS A 31 14.34 13.04 7.32
N ALA A 32 15.63 13.36 7.51
CA ALA A 32 16.36 12.98 8.71
C ALA A 32 15.77 13.65 9.97
N TRP A 33 15.39 14.93 9.84
CA TRP A 33 14.77 15.66 10.93
C TRP A 33 13.40 15.11 11.31
N LEU A 34 12.50 14.84 10.34
CA LEU A 34 11.19 14.27 10.60
C LEU A 34 11.26 12.82 11.13
N ALA A 35 12.20 12.01 10.62
CA ALA A 35 12.40 10.64 11.07
C ALA A 35 13.09 10.55 12.45
N SER A 36 13.64 11.65 12.98
CA SER A 36 14.14 11.67 14.36
C SER A 36 13.01 11.60 15.40
N PHE A 37 11.81 12.05 15.03
CA PHE A 37 10.60 11.94 15.85
C PHE A 37 9.97 10.55 15.68
N LYS A 38 10.50 9.57 16.40
CA LYS A 38 10.03 8.19 16.34
C LYS A 38 9.58 7.69 17.69
N LEU A 39 8.56 6.86 17.69
CA LEU A 39 8.15 6.06 18.83
C LEU A 39 8.77 4.67 18.66
N SER A 40 9.69 4.29 19.54
CA SER A 40 10.38 3.00 19.47
C SER A 40 9.97 2.13 20.65
N PHE A 41 9.61 0.90 20.34
CA PHE A 41 9.34 -0.16 21.30
C PHE A 41 10.46 -1.20 21.14
N VAL A 42 11.27 -1.37 22.15
CA VAL A 42 12.41 -2.30 22.16
C VAL A 42 12.06 -3.49 23.03
N ASP A 43 12.46 -4.68 22.59
CA ASP A 43 12.27 -5.95 23.34
C ASP A 43 10.84 -6.16 23.82
N ILE A 44 9.89 -6.07 22.90
CA ILE A 44 8.45 -6.13 23.16
C ILE A 44 8.13 -7.45 23.89
N LEU A 45 7.40 -7.35 25.01
CA LEU A 45 7.05 -8.47 25.88
C LEU A 45 8.24 -9.24 26.45
N GLY A 46 9.45 -8.63 26.48
CA GLY A 46 10.66 -9.25 27.01
C GLY A 46 11.40 -10.15 26.01
N TYR A 47 10.97 -10.21 24.76
CA TYR A 47 11.65 -10.98 23.73
C TYR A 47 12.76 -10.14 23.08
N GLN A 48 14.01 -10.55 23.24
CA GLN A 48 15.16 -9.89 22.63
C GLN A 48 15.05 -9.90 21.11
N GLY A 49 15.25 -8.74 20.48
CA GLY A 49 15.19 -8.59 19.03
C GLY A 49 13.79 -8.37 18.44
N VAL A 50 12.73 -8.44 19.26
CA VAL A 50 11.37 -8.07 18.84
C VAL A 50 11.14 -6.60 19.12
N SER A 51 11.46 -5.75 18.15
CA SER A 51 11.38 -4.30 18.30
C SER A 51 10.59 -3.70 17.15
N ALA A 52 9.87 -2.62 17.40
CA ALA A 52 9.14 -1.86 16.39
C ALA A 52 9.39 -0.35 16.56
N SER A 53 9.42 0.37 15.46
CA SER A 53 9.49 1.83 15.49
C SER A 53 8.51 2.45 14.51
N ILE A 54 7.93 3.58 14.88
CA ILE A 54 6.99 4.34 14.07
C ILE A 54 7.50 5.77 13.96
N ASP A 55 7.91 6.17 12.77
CA ASP A 55 8.36 7.54 12.45
C ASP A 55 7.12 8.41 12.17
N TYR A 56 6.33 8.69 13.20
CA TYR A 56 4.98 9.24 13.06
C TYR A 56 4.91 10.60 12.35
N LEU A 57 5.96 11.42 12.38
CA LEU A 57 6.00 12.67 11.64
C LEU A 57 6.43 12.48 10.17
N PHE A 58 7.15 11.41 9.85
CA PHE A 58 7.61 11.16 8.49
C PHE A 58 6.60 10.36 7.65
N LEU A 59 5.58 9.75 8.28
CA LEU A 59 4.54 9.03 7.56
C LEU A 59 3.76 9.97 6.63
N PRO A 60 3.67 9.69 5.31
CA PRO A 60 3.00 10.57 4.34
C PRO A 60 1.55 10.88 4.72
N GLY A 61 0.83 9.89 5.25
CA GLY A 61 -0.58 9.99 5.61
C GLY A 61 -0.86 10.79 6.89
N THR A 62 0.14 11.05 7.75
CA THR A 62 -0.10 11.75 9.02
C THR A 62 0.05 13.25 8.87
N ILE A 63 1.27 13.76 8.80
CA ILE A 63 1.51 15.21 8.84
C ILE A 63 1.04 15.93 7.57
N PRO A 64 1.46 15.55 6.35
CA PRO A 64 1.05 16.29 5.16
C PRO A 64 -0.46 16.35 4.98
N PHE A 65 -1.14 15.20 5.06
CA PHE A 65 -2.58 15.14 4.83
C PHE A 65 -3.39 15.80 5.95
N THR A 66 -3.03 15.57 7.22
CA THR A 66 -3.73 16.19 8.36
C THR A 66 -3.55 17.70 8.35
N LEU A 67 -2.33 18.19 8.11
CA LEU A 67 -2.02 19.62 8.08
C LEU A 67 -2.77 20.30 6.94
N VAL A 68 -2.76 19.70 5.74
CA VAL A 68 -3.49 20.27 4.59
C VAL A 68 -5.01 20.17 4.79
N ALA A 69 -5.53 19.13 5.42
CA ALA A 69 -6.95 19.05 5.77
C ALA A 69 -7.37 20.22 6.68
N ILE A 70 -6.55 20.53 7.70
CA ILE A 70 -6.79 21.68 8.57
C ILE A 70 -6.69 23.02 7.79
N LEU A 71 -5.66 23.18 6.96
CA LEU A 71 -5.48 24.37 6.11
C LEU A 71 -6.65 24.56 5.14
N THR A 72 -7.23 23.47 4.64
CA THR A 72 -8.35 23.49 3.70
C THR A 72 -9.60 24.13 4.33
N ILE A 73 -9.78 24.04 5.64
CA ILE A 73 -10.89 24.69 6.35
C ILE A 73 -10.85 26.20 6.09
N GLY A 74 -9.68 26.81 6.23
CA GLY A 74 -9.49 28.24 5.96
C GLY A 74 -9.50 28.58 4.47
N LEU A 75 -8.78 27.78 3.64
CA LEU A 75 -8.69 27.98 2.19
C LEU A 75 -10.05 27.94 1.50
N HIS A 76 -10.93 27.04 1.92
CA HIS A 76 -12.27 26.87 1.36
C HIS A 76 -13.35 27.61 2.13
N SER A 77 -12.98 28.35 3.19
CA SER A 77 -13.92 29.07 4.04
C SER A 77 -15.07 28.19 4.54
N MET A 78 -14.73 26.96 4.99
CA MET A 78 -15.70 25.96 5.42
C MET A 78 -16.45 26.42 6.67
N LYS A 79 -17.75 26.15 6.73
CA LYS A 79 -18.55 26.42 7.92
C LYS A 79 -18.29 25.34 8.99
N ALA A 80 -18.46 25.70 10.25
CA ALA A 80 -18.23 24.78 11.37
C ALA A 80 -19.04 23.47 11.26
N ASN A 81 -20.25 23.53 10.74
CA ASN A 81 -21.09 22.34 10.53
C ASN A 81 -20.50 21.44 9.46
N ASP A 82 -19.99 21.98 8.33
CA ASP A 82 -19.37 21.21 7.26
C ASP A 82 -18.09 20.51 7.75
N VAL A 83 -17.32 21.22 8.59
CA VAL A 83 -16.12 20.66 9.23
C VAL A 83 -16.49 19.52 10.16
N LYS A 84 -17.50 19.73 11.03
CA LYS A 84 -17.99 18.69 11.94
C LYS A 84 -18.47 17.46 11.19
N ASP A 85 -19.26 17.64 10.13
CA ASP A 85 -19.78 16.53 9.31
C ASP A 85 -18.66 15.77 8.59
N ALA A 86 -17.66 16.49 8.07
CA ALA A 86 -16.48 15.89 7.45
C ALA A 86 -15.71 15.01 8.45
N TRP A 87 -15.43 15.51 9.65
CA TRP A 87 -14.71 14.76 10.67
C TRP A 87 -15.49 13.58 11.20
N THR A 88 -16.78 13.74 11.53
CA THR A 88 -17.63 12.64 12.02
C THR A 88 -17.76 11.53 10.99
N THR A 89 -17.97 11.89 9.72
CA THR A 89 -18.03 10.92 8.62
C THR A 89 -16.70 10.20 8.43
N THR A 90 -15.58 10.92 8.51
CA THR A 90 -14.24 10.34 8.39
C THR A 90 -13.99 9.31 9.49
N PHE A 91 -14.21 9.67 10.76
CA PHE A 91 -14.01 8.74 11.87
C PHE A 91 -14.92 7.52 11.80
N ALA A 92 -16.18 7.69 11.40
CA ALA A 92 -17.09 6.56 11.20
C ALA A 92 -16.60 5.59 10.10
N LYS A 93 -16.09 6.13 8.99
CA LYS A 93 -15.55 5.34 7.86
C LYS A 93 -14.20 4.71 8.16
N MET A 94 -13.40 5.27 9.05
CA MET A 94 -12.07 4.73 9.40
C MET A 94 -12.13 3.47 10.27
N LYS A 95 -13.21 3.22 10.98
CA LYS A 95 -13.31 2.11 11.94
C LYS A 95 -13.00 0.75 11.30
N ALA A 96 -13.65 0.41 10.20
CA ALA A 96 -13.46 -0.88 9.54
C ALA A 96 -12.06 -1.04 8.92
N PRO A 97 -11.52 -0.07 8.14
CA PRO A 97 -10.14 -0.13 7.66
C PRO A 97 -9.09 -0.24 8.77
N THR A 98 -9.29 0.47 9.89
CA THR A 98 -8.36 0.40 11.02
C THR A 98 -8.30 -1.00 11.61
N ILE A 99 -9.44 -1.64 11.89
CA ILE A 99 -9.48 -3.01 12.40
C ILE A 99 -8.83 -3.99 11.41
N ALA A 100 -9.16 -3.84 10.12
CA ALA A 100 -8.59 -4.69 9.06
C ALA A 100 -7.06 -4.54 8.96
N LEU A 101 -6.53 -3.32 9.06
CA LEU A 101 -5.09 -3.06 9.04
C LEU A 101 -4.38 -3.65 10.26
N PHE A 102 -4.92 -3.49 11.47
CA PHE A 102 -4.34 -4.11 12.66
C PHE A 102 -4.26 -5.63 12.54
N ALA A 103 -5.34 -6.27 12.08
CA ALA A 103 -5.36 -7.71 11.87
C ALA A 103 -4.36 -8.15 10.77
N ALA A 104 -4.31 -7.42 9.66
CA ALA A 104 -3.38 -7.70 8.55
C ALA A 104 -1.91 -7.55 8.97
N VAL A 105 -1.55 -6.47 9.67
CA VAL A 105 -0.17 -6.25 10.14
C VAL A 105 0.26 -7.31 11.13
N ALA A 106 -0.62 -7.73 12.06
CA ALA A 106 -0.34 -8.82 12.98
C ALA A 106 -0.09 -10.15 12.23
N LEU A 107 -0.96 -10.49 11.26
CA LEU A 107 -0.80 -11.68 10.42
C LEU A 107 0.52 -11.66 9.64
N VAL A 108 0.85 -10.53 9.03
CA VAL A 108 2.11 -10.35 8.29
C VAL A 108 3.31 -10.50 9.19
N SER A 109 3.26 -9.94 10.39
CA SER A 109 4.36 -10.06 11.35
C SER A 109 4.61 -11.51 11.75
N ILE A 110 3.57 -12.29 11.99
CA ILE A 110 3.66 -13.73 12.27
C ILE A 110 4.21 -14.47 11.05
N PHE A 111 3.69 -14.18 9.86
CA PHE A 111 4.11 -14.82 8.62
C PHE A 111 5.61 -14.60 8.34
N ARG A 112 6.08 -13.34 8.45
CA ARG A 112 7.49 -12.99 8.26
C ARG A 112 8.39 -13.49 9.39
N GLY A 113 7.91 -13.40 10.63
CA GLY A 113 8.64 -13.84 11.83
C GLY A 113 8.68 -15.33 12.04
N SER A 114 7.98 -16.13 11.24
CA SER A 114 7.85 -17.59 11.43
C SER A 114 9.17 -18.36 11.28
N GLY A 115 10.23 -17.72 10.75
CA GLY A 115 11.58 -18.29 10.72
C GLY A 115 12.29 -18.29 12.08
N VAL A 116 11.80 -17.53 13.05
CA VAL A 116 12.28 -17.57 14.43
C VAL A 116 11.55 -18.70 15.15
N ASN A 117 12.07 -19.92 15.03
CA ASN A 117 11.46 -21.12 15.62
C ASN A 117 12.52 -22.10 16.08
N ASP A 118 12.20 -22.89 17.11
CA ASP A 118 13.11 -23.88 17.72
C ASP A 118 13.33 -25.13 16.81
N ALA A 119 12.50 -25.31 15.80
CA ALA A 119 12.59 -26.44 14.88
C ALA A 119 13.62 -26.21 13.75
N GLY A 120 14.25 -25.02 13.66
CA GLY A 120 15.19 -24.68 12.59
C GLY A 120 14.57 -24.67 11.18
N MET A 121 13.25 -24.48 11.10
CA MET A 121 12.54 -24.43 9.83
C MET A 121 12.66 -23.05 9.17
N ASP A 122 12.65 -23.05 7.84
CA ASP A 122 12.53 -21.79 7.08
C ASP A 122 11.28 -21.01 7.46
N SER A 123 11.32 -19.68 7.31
CA SER A 123 10.10 -18.88 7.42
C SER A 123 9.06 -19.30 6.39
N MET A 124 7.78 -19.12 6.71
CA MET A 124 6.68 -19.45 5.77
C MET A 124 6.86 -18.81 4.39
N PRO A 125 7.25 -17.51 4.26
CA PRO A 125 7.54 -16.91 2.95
C PRO A 125 8.66 -17.63 2.21
N LEU A 126 9.75 -17.97 2.89
CA LEU A 126 10.90 -18.63 2.28
C LEU A 126 10.59 -20.07 1.85
N ALA A 127 9.87 -20.83 2.67
CA ALA A 127 9.43 -22.18 2.33
C ALA A 127 8.51 -22.18 1.09
N LEU A 128 7.56 -21.23 1.05
CA LEU A 128 6.69 -21.03 -0.11
C LEU A 128 7.49 -20.62 -1.34
N ALA A 129 8.47 -19.71 -1.19
CA ALA A 129 9.32 -19.27 -2.29
C ALA A 129 10.15 -20.43 -2.87
N LYS A 130 10.77 -21.27 -2.03
CA LYS A 130 11.51 -22.44 -2.50
C LYS A 130 10.64 -23.41 -3.31
N THR A 131 9.42 -23.66 -2.83
CA THR A 131 8.48 -24.56 -3.51
C THR A 131 8.03 -24.00 -4.85
N LEU A 132 7.63 -22.72 -4.90
CA LEU A 132 7.17 -22.08 -6.12
C LEU A 132 8.31 -21.85 -7.12
N ALA A 133 9.53 -21.54 -6.65
CA ALA A 133 10.70 -21.43 -7.51
C ALA A 133 11.00 -22.72 -8.25
N ALA A 134 10.86 -23.86 -7.57
CA ALA A 134 11.03 -25.17 -8.21
C ALA A 134 9.97 -25.48 -9.27
N LEU A 135 8.76 -24.91 -9.14
CA LEU A 135 7.65 -25.11 -10.08
C LEU A 135 7.69 -24.16 -11.28
N THR A 136 8.05 -22.89 -11.04
CA THR A 136 7.91 -21.81 -12.05
C THR A 136 9.22 -21.50 -12.76
N GLY A 137 10.37 -21.70 -12.08
CA GLY A 137 11.68 -21.40 -12.64
C GLY A 137 11.77 -19.96 -13.16
N GLU A 138 12.33 -19.80 -14.34
CA GLU A 138 12.55 -18.51 -15.01
C GLU A 138 11.25 -17.80 -15.45
N ALA A 139 10.09 -18.48 -15.42
CA ALA A 139 8.81 -17.84 -15.74
C ALA A 139 8.28 -16.92 -14.62
N TRP A 140 8.93 -16.90 -13.45
CA TRP A 140 8.46 -16.10 -12.31
C TRP A 140 8.27 -14.61 -12.58
N PRO A 141 9.13 -13.89 -13.33
CA PRO A 141 8.93 -12.48 -13.62
C PRO A 141 7.59 -12.16 -14.28
N ALA A 142 7.08 -13.07 -15.10
CA ALA A 142 5.76 -12.94 -15.73
C ALA A 142 4.60 -13.05 -14.73
N LEU A 143 4.80 -13.69 -13.58
CA LEU A 143 3.77 -13.95 -12.57
C LEU A 143 3.84 -12.98 -11.39
N ALA A 144 4.98 -12.37 -11.15
CA ALA A 144 5.24 -11.55 -9.96
C ALA A 144 4.20 -10.43 -9.76
N SER A 145 3.81 -9.75 -10.83
CA SER A 145 2.79 -8.69 -10.78
C SER A 145 1.40 -9.21 -10.40
N TYR A 146 1.04 -10.42 -10.81
CA TYR A 146 -0.25 -11.00 -10.43
C TYR A 146 -0.33 -11.36 -8.94
N VAL A 147 0.80 -11.72 -8.32
CA VAL A 147 0.86 -11.91 -6.86
C VAL A 147 0.58 -10.59 -6.14
N GLY A 148 1.19 -9.50 -6.61
CA GLY A 148 0.89 -8.16 -6.12
C GLY A 148 -0.58 -7.77 -6.31
N GLY A 149 -1.11 -8.07 -7.50
CA GLY A 149 -2.51 -7.85 -7.85
C GLY A 149 -3.47 -8.63 -6.95
N LEU A 150 -3.17 -9.88 -6.65
CA LEU A 150 -3.93 -10.72 -5.74
C LEU A 150 -3.94 -10.13 -4.31
N GLY A 151 -2.79 -9.68 -3.83
CA GLY A 151 -2.69 -9.03 -2.53
C GLY A 151 -3.57 -7.79 -2.42
N ALA A 152 -3.53 -6.90 -3.41
CA ALA A 152 -4.35 -5.71 -3.42
C ALA A 152 -5.85 -6.00 -3.68
N PHE A 153 -6.17 -7.03 -4.47
CA PHE A 153 -7.55 -7.51 -4.64
C PHE A 153 -8.17 -7.90 -3.29
N ILE A 154 -7.44 -8.63 -2.47
CA ILE A 154 -7.92 -9.10 -1.17
C ILE A 154 -7.99 -7.95 -0.16
N THR A 155 -6.96 -7.09 -0.11
CA THR A 155 -6.79 -6.10 0.95
C THR A 155 -7.32 -4.71 0.61
N GLY A 156 -7.51 -4.40 -0.66
CA GLY A 156 -7.88 -3.08 -1.15
C GLY A 156 -6.75 -2.04 -1.10
N SER A 157 -5.51 -2.49 -0.87
CA SER A 157 -4.38 -1.59 -0.65
C SER A 157 -3.10 -2.15 -1.27
N ASN A 158 -2.47 -1.34 -2.11
CA ASN A 158 -1.13 -1.64 -2.64
C ASN A 158 -0.10 -1.78 -1.51
N THR A 159 -0.11 -0.83 -0.57
CA THR A 159 0.82 -0.87 0.58
C THR A 159 0.68 -2.16 1.39
N VAL A 160 -0.54 -2.61 1.65
CA VAL A 160 -0.76 -3.86 2.38
C VAL A 160 -0.35 -5.07 1.55
N SER A 161 -0.60 -5.05 0.23
CA SER A 161 -0.09 -6.08 -0.69
C SER A 161 1.43 -6.20 -0.63
N ASP A 162 2.14 -5.07 -0.63
CA ASP A 162 3.60 -5.06 -0.56
C ASP A 162 4.10 -5.53 0.82
N LEU A 163 3.43 -5.14 1.89
CA LEU A 163 3.75 -5.66 3.23
C LEU A 163 3.58 -7.19 3.31
N LEU A 164 2.58 -7.74 2.65
CA LEU A 164 2.32 -9.19 2.61
C LEU A 164 3.36 -9.95 1.78
N PHE A 165 3.65 -9.46 0.57
CA PHE A 165 4.29 -10.27 -0.45
C PHE A 165 5.69 -9.78 -0.88
N ALA A 166 6.14 -8.55 -0.52
CA ALA A 166 7.44 -8.07 -0.99
C ALA A 166 8.61 -8.94 -0.48
N GLN A 167 8.56 -9.41 0.77
CA GLN A 167 9.58 -10.32 1.29
C GLN A 167 9.57 -11.66 0.54
N PHE A 168 8.38 -12.21 0.29
CA PHE A 168 8.23 -13.42 -0.52
C PHE A 168 8.81 -13.24 -1.93
N GLN A 169 8.53 -12.12 -2.60
CA GLN A 169 9.08 -11.81 -3.93
C GLN A 169 10.61 -11.68 -3.91
N TRP A 170 11.15 -11.06 -2.86
CA TRP A 170 12.60 -10.98 -2.65
C TRP A 170 13.24 -12.36 -2.50
N ASP A 171 12.62 -13.24 -1.73
CA ASP A 171 13.08 -14.61 -1.52
C ASP A 171 12.98 -15.42 -2.80
N MET A 172 11.91 -15.26 -3.59
CA MET A 172 11.77 -15.87 -4.92
C MET A 172 12.88 -15.44 -5.86
N ALA A 173 13.12 -14.13 -5.97
CA ALA A 173 14.18 -13.60 -6.83
C ALA A 173 15.57 -14.13 -6.38
N THR A 174 15.78 -14.27 -5.08
CA THR A 174 17.02 -14.84 -4.53
C THR A 174 17.18 -16.32 -4.91
N GLN A 175 16.15 -17.14 -4.78
CA GLN A 175 16.17 -18.54 -5.14
C GLN A 175 16.42 -18.77 -6.64
N LEU A 176 15.81 -17.93 -7.47
CA LEU A 176 15.92 -18.00 -8.93
C LEU A 176 17.12 -17.23 -9.50
N LYS A 177 17.91 -16.55 -8.64
CA LYS A 177 19.06 -15.70 -9.03
C LYS A 177 18.67 -14.56 -10.00
N LEU A 178 17.47 -14.04 -9.85
CA LEU A 178 16.92 -12.90 -10.62
C LEU A 178 17.22 -11.58 -9.91
N SER A 179 17.05 -10.44 -10.62
CA SER A 179 17.11 -9.11 -9.99
C SER A 179 15.95 -8.94 -9.00
N LYS A 180 16.31 -8.76 -7.74
CA LYS A 180 15.36 -8.59 -6.62
C LYS A 180 14.57 -7.29 -6.76
N GLU A 181 15.24 -6.26 -7.23
CA GLU A 181 14.68 -4.92 -7.42
C GLU A 181 13.57 -4.96 -8.47
N ILE A 182 13.80 -5.66 -9.60
CA ILE A 182 12.80 -5.78 -10.68
C ILE A 182 11.61 -6.60 -10.22
N ILE A 183 11.84 -7.72 -9.54
CA ILE A 183 10.75 -8.58 -9.06
C ILE A 183 9.91 -7.88 -7.99
N VAL A 184 10.53 -7.16 -7.04
CA VAL A 184 9.80 -6.38 -6.04
C VAL A 184 9.09 -5.18 -6.69
N ALA A 185 9.69 -4.54 -7.70
CA ALA A 185 9.02 -3.50 -8.47
C ALA A 185 7.78 -4.05 -9.22
N ALA A 186 7.88 -5.24 -9.83
CA ALA A 186 6.73 -5.90 -10.44
C ALA A 186 5.62 -6.22 -9.43
N GLN A 187 5.98 -6.61 -8.20
CA GLN A 187 5.04 -6.77 -7.08
C GLN A 187 4.29 -5.46 -6.79
N ALA A 188 5.02 -4.34 -6.64
CA ALA A 188 4.42 -3.05 -6.32
C ALA A 188 3.50 -2.53 -7.45
N VAL A 189 3.91 -2.69 -8.71
CA VAL A 189 3.07 -2.37 -9.86
C VAL A 189 1.83 -3.25 -9.89
N GLY A 190 1.99 -4.55 -9.61
CA GLY A 190 0.90 -5.51 -9.48
C GLY A 190 -0.10 -5.13 -8.40
N GLY A 191 0.39 -4.70 -7.23
CA GLY A 191 -0.45 -4.19 -6.16
C GLY A 191 -1.29 -2.98 -6.60
N GLY A 192 -0.71 -2.08 -7.39
CA GLY A 192 -1.46 -0.97 -8.01
C GLY A 192 -2.59 -1.45 -8.92
N MET A 193 -2.31 -2.41 -9.82
CA MET A 193 -3.33 -2.92 -10.74
C MET A 193 -4.45 -3.70 -10.06
N GLY A 194 -4.17 -4.40 -8.94
CA GLY A 194 -5.16 -5.19 -8.22
C GLY A 194 -6.30 -4.37 -7.62
N ASN A 195 -6.07 -3.08 -7.37
CA ASN A 195 -7.10 -2.17 -6.86
C ASN A 195 -8.30 -2.01 -7.80
N MET A 196 -8.11 -2.19 -9.12
CA MET A 196 -9.22 -2.03 -10.09
C MET A 196 -10.25 -3.16 -10.05
N ILE A 197 -9.91 -4.30 -9.44
CA ILE A 197 -10.81 -5.44 -9.25
C ILE A 197 -11.15 -5.67 -7.78
N CYS A 198 -10.62 -4.88 -6.87
CA CYS A 198 -10.89 -4.99 -5.44
C CYS A 198 -12.34 -4.61 -5.12
N ILE A 199 -13.06 -5.50 -4.42
CA ILE A 199 -14.48 -5.38 -4.14
C ILE A 199 -14.79 -4.08 -3.38
N HIS A 200 -14.08 -3.79 -2.29
CA HIS A 200 -14.39 -2.60 -1.49
C HIS A 200 -14.06 -1.29 -2.21
N ASN A 201 -13.03 -1.26 -3.04
CA ASN A 201 -12.71 -0.07 -3.83
C ASN A 201 -13.78 0.18 -4.88
N VAL A 202 -14.24 -0.89 -5.55
CA VAL A 202 -15.34 -0.79 -6.54
C VAL A 202 -16.64 -0.37 -5.87
N VAL A 203 -16.99 -0.96 -4.72
CA VAL A 203 -18.18 -0.56 -3.94
C VAL A 203 -18.12 0.91 -3.55
N ALA A 204 -16.98 1.39 -3.04
CA ALA A 204 -16.81 2.79 -2.66
C ALA A 204 -16.97 3.74 -3.87
N VAL A 205 -16.39 3.41 -5.01
CA VAL A 205 -16.52 4.19 -6.24
C VAL A 205 -17.96 4.16 -6.76
N CYS A 206 -18.61 2.99 -6.80
CA CYS A 206 -20.01 2.85 -7.21
C CYS A 206 -20.94 3.72 -6.38
N ALA A 207 -20.73 3.77 -5.08
CA ALA A 207 -21.50 4.63 -4.18
C ALA A 207 -21.35 6.12 -4.52
N VAL A 208 -20.13 6.56 -4.85
CA VAL A 208 -19.86 7.97 -5.21
C VAL A 208 -20.48 8.37 -6.55
N VAL A 209 -20.42 7.46 -7.55
CA VAL A 209 -20.90 7.75 -8.91
C VAL A 209 -22.36 7.36 -9.13
N GLY A 210 -23.07 6.89 -8.10
CA GLY A 210 -24.49 6.52 -8.17
C GLY A 210 -24.76 5.20 -8.92
N LEU A 211 -23.79 4.28 -8.97
CA LEU A 211 -23.88 2.97 -9.61
C LEU A 211 -23.94 1.81 -8.58
N SER A 212 -24.41 2.09 -7.37
CA SER A 212 -24.59 1.05 -6.35
C SER A 212 -25.46 -0.10 -6.85
N GLY A 213 -25.02 -1.34 -6.63
CA GLY A 213 -25.66 -2.54 -7.17
C GLY A 213 -25.12 -3.02 -8.52
N SER A 214 -24.20 -2.26 -9.14
CA SER A 214 -23.56 -2.63 -10.42
C SER A 214 -22.12 -3.12 -10.24
N GLU A 215 -21.69 -3.35 -9.02
CA GLU A 215 -20.29 -3.65 -8.66
C GLU A 215 -19.76 -4.89 -9.39
N GLY A 216 -20.55 -5.96 -9.43
CA GLY A 216 -20.17 -7.20 -10.11
C GLY A 216 -19.97 -7.02 -11.61
N MET A 217 -20.80 -6.18 -12.26
CA MET A 217 -20.63 -5.85 -13.67
C MET A 217 -19.36 -5.05 -13.92
N ILE A 218 -19.03 -4.11 -13.04
CA ILE A 218 -17.82 -3.29 -13.14
C ILE A 218 -16.58 -4.17 -12.95
N ILE A 219 -16.54 -5.02 -11.92
CA ILE A 219 -15.43 -5.95 -11.68
C ILE A 219 -15.22 -6.86 -12.89
N LYS A 220 -16.30 -7.40 -13.47
CA LYS A 220 -16.20 -8.22 -14.68
C LYS A 220 -15.58 -7.47 -15.86
N LYS A 221 -15.87 -6.17 -16.01
CA LYS A 221 -15.28 -5.34 -17.06
C LYS A 221 -13.82 -4.97 -16.75
N THR A 222 -13.48 -4.66 -15.52
CA THR A 222 -12.11 -4.27 -15.12
C THR A 222 -11.17 -5.46 -15.01
N PHE A 223 -11.70 -6.69 -14.95
CA PHE A 223 -10.89 -7.91 -14.93
C PHE A 223 -10.03 -8.08 -16.22
N TRP A 224 -10.53 -7.72 -17.38
CA TRP A 224 -9.76 -7.79 -18.61
C TRP A 224 -8.60 -6.79 -18.68
N PRO A 225 -8.80 -5.50 -18.36
CA PRO A 225 -7.68 -4.57 -18.17
C PRO A 225 -6.67 -5.05 -17.14
N PHE A 226 -7.11 -5.64 -16.02
CA PHE A 226 -6.22 -6.22 -15.02
C PHE A 226 -5.33 -7.32 -15.60
N LEU A 227 -5.91 -8.27 -16.33
CA LEU A 227 -5.13 -9.33 -16.99
C LEU A 227 -4.14 -8.77 -18.00
N LEU A 228 -4.59 -7.86 -18.89
CA LEU A 228 -3.73 -7.26 -19.88
C LEU A 228 -2.58 -6.47 -19.25
N TYR A 229 -2.87 -5.72 -18.20
CA TYR A 229 -1.85 -4.96 -17.47
C TYR A 229 -0.77 -5.89 -16.87
N GLY A 230 -1.19 -6.99 -16.24
CA GLY A 230 -0.27 -7.98 -15.72
C GLY A 230 0.60 -8.64 -16.79
N ILE A 231 0.04 -8.92 -17.97
CA ILE A 231 0.81 -9.43 -19.12
C ILE A 231 1.88 -8.43 -19.55
N ILE A 232 1.51 -7.15 -19.70
CA ILE A 232 2.45 -6.09 -20.08
C ILE A 232 3.58 -5.97 -19.06
N VAL A 233 3.24 -5.91 -17.77
CA VAL A 233 4.23 -5.84 -16.69
C VAL A 233 5.14 -7.08 -16.69
N GLY A 234 4.56 -8.26 -16.90
CA GLY A 234 5.31 -9.50 -17.00
C GLY A 234 6.30 -9.51 -18.16
N ILE A 235 5.90 -9.06 -19.34
CA ILE A 235 6.78 -8.91 -20.51
C ILE A 235 7.93 -7.95 -20.20
N ILE A 236 7.61 -6.79 -19.61
CA ILE A 236 8.64 -5.79 -19.23
C ILE A 236 9.59 -6.39 -18.18
N ALA A 237 9.05 -7.04 -17.15
CA ALA A 237 9.87 -7.66 -16.10
C ALA A 237 10.79 -8.74 -16.66
N CYS A 238 10.30 -9.61 -17.54
CA CYS A 238 11.13 -10.59 -18.23
C CYS A 238 12.23 -9.91 -19.06
N GLY A 239 11.92 -8.88 -19.84
CA GLY A 239 12.91 -8.17 -20.65
C GLY A 239 13.95 -7.38 -19.87
N LEU A 240 13.68 -7.05 -18.58
CA LEU A 240 14.63 -6.38 -17.71
C LEU A 240 15.48 -7.36 -16.88
N VAL A 241 15.01 -8.58 -16.72
CA VAL A 241 15.68 -9.61 -15.92
C VAL A 241 16.63 -10.46 -16.78
N PHE A 242 16.28 -10.69 -18.03
CA PHE A 242 17.04 -11.47 -19.02
C PHE A 242 17.60 -10.56 -20.11
#